data_a162e6665f5d86f2bb31677250c09d03
#
_entry.id   a162e6665f5d86f2bb31677250c09d03
#
_cell.length_a   1.000
_cell.length_b   1.000
_cell.length_c   1.000
_cell.angle_alpha   90.00
_cell.angle_beta   90.00
_cell.angle_gamma   90.00
#
_symmetry.space_group_name_H-M   'P 1'
#
loop_
_entity.id
_entity.type
_entity.pdbx_description
1 polymer ?
#
loop_
_entity_poly.entity_id
_entity_poly.type
_entity_poly.pdbx_seq_one_letter_code
_entity_poly.pdbx_strand_id
1 'polypeptide(L)'
;SHSYFDLSMFVGKNCKNVALVGKAVIDMRSVWDEDGVRGEAIVHRGPKCIALKECDNVEIGDLEIYNVTDLAVYFAGCNNVDIYGIKMRVYIDGISPDNSKNVRIHDCEMETGDDGIVFKSSYTLNRLDICKDIHVWDCKIKSRCSALKFGTETNGGFEDILIEDIHIC
;
A
#
# COMPACT_ATOMS: atom_id res chain seq x y z
N SER A 1 13.92 0.18 -0.55
CA SER A 1 12.89 -0.42 0.36
C SER A 1 11.83 -1.22 -0.39
N HIS A 2 11.45 -0.81 -1.60
CA HIS A 2 10.39 -1.46 -2.39
C HIS A 2 10.67 -2.93 -2.72
N SER A 3 11.92 -3.31 -2.95
CA SER A 3 12.33 -4.67 -3.30
C SER A 3 12.39 -5.66 -2.13
N TYR A 4 12.29 -5.18 -0.89
CA TYR A 4 12.38 -6.04 0.30
C TYR A 4 10.99 -6.54 0.71
N PHE A 5 10.45 -7.51 -0.04
CA PHE A 5 9.15 -8.11 0.26
C PHE A 5 9.16 -8.99 1.51
N ASP A 6 10.26 -9.68 1.78
CA ASP A 6 10.35 -10.65 2.88
C ASP A 6 10.33 -9.99 4.26
N LEU A 7 10.69 -8.72 4.36
CA LEU A 7 10.53 -7.95 5.59
C LEU A 7 9.10 -7.40 5.67
N SER A 8 8.16 -8.26 5.98
CA SER A 8 6.74 -7.93 6.05
C SER A 8 6.00 -8.87 6.99
N MET A 9 4.91 -8.40 7.60
CA MET A 9 4.07 -9.26 8.45
C MET A 9 3.34 -10.31 7.62
N PHE A 10 2.76 -9.90 6.49
CA PHE A 10 2.14 -10.78 5.52
C PHE A 10 2.87 -10.63 4.18
N VAL A 11 3.40 -11.70 3.66
CA VAL A 11 4.08 -11.73 2.37
C VAL A 11 3.49 -12.79 1.46
N GLY A 12 3.22 -12.40 0.21
CA GLY A 12 2.78 -13.31 -0.85
C GLY A 12 3.60 -13.08 -2.12
N LYS A 13 4.07 -14.15 -2.74
CA LYS A 13 4.81 -14.10 -4.01
C LYS A 13 4.27 -15.14 -4.97
N ASN A 14 3.90 -14.71 -6.18
CA ASN A 14 3.34 -15.59 -7.23
C ASN A 14 2.11 -16.37 -6.75
N CYS A 15 1.31 -15.79 -5.86
CA CYS A 15 0.12 -16.42 -5.31
C CYS A 15 -1.10 -16.14 -6.17
N LYS A 16 -2.09 -17.03 -6.12
CA LYS A 16 -3.39 -16.83 -6.77
C LYS A 16 -4.52 -17.02 -5.77
N ASN A 17 -5.59 -16.24 -5.96
CA ASN A 17 -6.79 -16.30 -5.12
C ASN A 17 -6.44 -16.08 -3.64
N VAL A 18 -5.81 -14.92 -3.37
CA VAL A 18 -5.38 -14.51 -2.02
C VAL A 18 -6.45 -13.63 -1.41
N ALA A 19 -6.92 -13.98 -0.22
CA ALA A 19 -7.83 -13.13 0.53
C ALA A 19 -7.29 -12.89 1.95
N LEU A 20 -7.27 -11.63 2.35
CA LEU A 20 -7.01 -11.20 3.71
C LEU A 20 -8.15 -10.26 4.12
N VAL A 21 -9.21 -10.85 4.63
CA VAL A 21 -10.48 -10.17 4.86
C VAL A 21 -11.05 -10.46 6.25
N GLY A 22 -11.86 -9.53 6.75
CA GLY A 22 -12.57 -9.70 8.01
C GLY A 22 -12.24 -8.61 9.03
N LYS A 23 -13.07 -8.49 10.04
CA LYS A 23 -12.98 -7.44 11.06
C LYS A 23 -11.83 -7.69 12.05
N ALA A 24 -10.60 -7.57 11.58
CA ALA A 24 -9.40 -7.78 12.38
C ALA A 24 -8.61 -6.49 12.56
N VAL A 25 -7.93 -6.38 13.69
CA VAL A 25 -7.00 -5.30 14.00
C VAL A 25 -5.57 -5.83 13.88
N ILE A 26 -4.77 -5.17 13.05
CA ILE A 26 -3.34 -5.42 12.90
C ILE A 26 -2.60 -4.24 13.50
N ASP A 27 -2.00 -4.43 14.65
CA ASP A 27 -1.22 -3.39 15.34
C ASP A 27 0.25 -3.80 15.41
N MET A 28 1.10 -3.06 14.72
CA MET A 28 2.52 -3.40 14.58
C MET A 28 3.43 -2.73 15.62
N ARG A 29 2.88 -2.17 16.71
CA ARG A 29 3.69 -1.51 17.77
C ARG A 29 4.79 -2.38 18.35
N SER A 30 4.53 -3.66 18.56
CA SER A 30 5.48 -4.59 19.17
C SER A 30 6.53 -5.14 18.23
N VAL A 31 6.45 -4.81 16.96
CA VAL A 31 7.42 -5.24 15.93
C VAL A 31 8.59 -4.26 15.82
N TRP A 32 8.63 -3.27 16.70
CA TRP A 32 9.58 -2.17 16.67
C TRP A 32 10.62 -2.25 17.76
N ASP A 33 11.80 -1.82 17.43
CA ASP A 33 12.79 -1.38 18.40
C ASP A 33 12.35 -0.03 18.97
N GLU A 34 12.18 0.08 20.27
CA GLU A 34 11.69 1.29 20.94
C GLU A 34 12.58 2.52 20.68
N ASP A 35 13.83 2.31 20.36
CA ASP A 35 14.82 3.36 20.11
C ASP A 35 14.77 3.94 18.69
N GLY A 36 14.23 3.22 17.69
CA GLY A 36 14.26 3.63 16.28
C GLY A 36 13.15 4.58 15.83
N VAL A 37 12.06 4.68 16.59
CA VAL A 37 10.82 5.26 16.09
C VAL A 37 10.60 6.73 16.39
N ARG A 38 11.04 7.21 17.50
CA ARG A 38 10.66 8.54 17.97
C ARG A 38 11.45 9.70 17.39
N GLY A 39 12.58 9.46 16.75
CA GLY A 39 13.43 10.52 16.25
C GLY A 39 13.94 10.39 14.81
N GLU A 40 14.05 9.17 14.27
CA GLU A 40 14.74 8.91 13.01
C GLU A 40 14.02 7.89 12.12
N ALA A 41 12.71 7.91 12.08
CA ALA A 41 11.84 7.00 11.31
C ALA A 41 12.20 6.88 9.82
N ILE A 42 13.04 7.75 9.31
CA ILE A 42 13.51 7.74 7.92
C ILE A 42 14.73 6.82 7.73
N VAL A 43 15.49 6.56 8.78
CA VAL A 43 16.76 5.80 8.70
C VAL A 43 16.57 4.31 8.90
N HIS A 44 15.61 3.90 9.72
CA HIS A 44 15.34 2.49 10.03
C HIS A 44 13.85 2.18 9.78
N ARG A 45 13.49 1.92 8.53
CA ARG A 45 12.15 1.43 8.20
C ARG A 45 11.96 0.03 8.77
N GLY A 46 10.88 -0.16 9.52
CA GLY A 46 10.47 -1.47 10.01
C GLY A 46 9.88 -2.35 8.90
N PRO A 47 9.26 -3.47 9.27
CA PRO A 47 8.59 -4.32 8.30
C PRO A 47 7.33 -3.65 7.72
N LYS A 48 7.02 -3.97 6.48
CA LYS A 48 5.71 -3.66 5.88
C LYS A 48 4.62 -4.46 6.57
N CYS A 49 3.38 -3.99 6.53
CA CYS A 49 2.29 -4.82 7.01
C CYS A 49 1.94 -5.90 5.98
N ILE A 50 1.56 -5.52 4.78
CA ILE A 50 1.20 -6.44 3.69
C ILE A 50 2.10 -6.15 2.50
N ALA A 51 2.78 -7.17 1.98
CA ALA A 51 3.62 -7.07 0.78
C ALA A 51 3.36 -8.22 -0.18
N LEU A 52 2.85 -7.90 -1.38
CA LEU A 52 2.52 -8.87 -2.39
C LEU A 52 3.33 -8.64 -3.67
N LYS A 53 3.80 -9.71 -4.27
CA LYS A 53 4.56 -9.68 -5.51
C LYS A 53 4.00 -10.66 -6.52
N GLU A 54 3.64 -10.14 -7.69
CA GLU A 54 3.19 -10.97 -8.82
C GLU A 54 2.06 -11.93 -8.44
N CYS A 55 1.10 -11.43 -7.65
CA CYS A 55 -0.10 -12.17 -7.24
C CYS A 55 -1.27 -11.84 -8.16
N ASP A 56 -2.21 -12.77 -8.27
CA ASP A 56 -3.40 -12.63 -9.10
C ASP A 56 -4.66 -13.01 -8.32
N ASN A 57 -5.75 -12.26 -8.49
CA ASN A 57 -6.97 -12.34 -7.71
C ASN A 57 -6.70 -12.14 -6.21
N VAL A 58 -6.49 -10.90 -5.83
CA VAL A 58 -6.18 -10.49 -4.46
C VAL A 58 -7.35 -9.71 -3.88
N GLU A 59 -7.74 -10.05 -2.68
CA GLU A 59 -8.76 -9.34 -1.91
C GLU A 59 -8.21 -8.97 -0.53
N ILE A 60 -8.27 -7.68 -0.17
CA ILE A 60 -7.87 -7.17 1.15
C ILE A 60 -8.99 -6.28 1.66
N GLY A 61 -9.71 -6.71 2.70
CA GLY A 61 -10.91 -6.00 3.10
C GLY A 61 -11.24 -6.02 4.58
N ASP A 62 -11.93 -4.97 5.03
CA ASP A 62 -12.49 -4.82 6.38
C ASP A 62 -11.45 -4.94 7.51
N LEU A 63 -10.24 -4.45 7.31
CA LEU A 63 -9.15 -4.49 8.28
C LEU A 63 -8.88 -3.13 8.92
N GLU A 64 -8.46 -3.15 10.17
CA GLU A 64 -7.85 -2.00 10.82
C GLU A 64 -6.33 -2.20 10.92
N ILE A 65 -5.53 -1.23 10.43
CA ILE A 65 -4.06 -1.34 10.37
C ILE A 65 -3.42 -0.15 11.09
N TYR A 66 -2.60 -0.44 12.10
CA TYR A 66 -2.00 0.59 12.93
C TYR A 66 -0.48 0.42 13.10
N ASN A 67 0.20 1.57 13.27
CA ASN A 67 1.59 1.66 13.71
C ASN A 67 2.60 0.97 12.77
N VAL A 68 2.33 0.96 11.48
CA VAL A 68 3.28 0.47 10.47
C VAL A 68 4.33 1.53 10.19
N THR A 69 5.59 1.14 10.09
CA THR A 69 6.76 2.02 9.92
C THR A 69 7.45 1.93 8.57
N ASP A 70 6.89 1.17 7.68
CA ASP A 70 7.20 1.18 6.25
C ASP A 70 5.86 1.30 5.50
N LEU A 71 5.79 0.85 4.27
CA LEU A 71 4.57 0.83 3.47
C LEU A 71 3.53 -0.08 4.13
N ALA A 72 2.31 0.41 4.35
CA ALA A 72 1.29 -0.40 5.03
C ALA A 72 0.77 -1.51 4.12
N VAL A 73 0.32 -1.17 2.91
CA VAL A 73 -0.11 -2.14 1.89
C VAL A 73 0.68 -1.87 0.61
N TYR A 74 1.62 -2.72 0.30
CA TYR A 74 2.45 -2.62 -0.89
C TYR A 74 2.30 -3.85 -1.78
N PHE A 75 2.03 -3.65 -3.04
CA PHE A 75 1.95 -4.76 -3.99
C PHE A 75 2.51 -4.37 -5.35
N ALA A 76 3.31 -5.27 -5.93
CA ALA A 76 4.01 -5.04 -7.16
C ALA A 76 3.75 -6.14 -8.20
N GLY A 77 3.39 -5.73 -9.42
CA GLY A 77 3.10 -6.64 -10.52
C GLY A 77 1.88 -7.53 -10.27
N CYS A 78 1.00 -7.12 -9.37
CA CYS A 78 -0.23 -7.84 -9.08
C CYS A 78 -1.32 -7.49 -10.11
N ASN A 79 -2.22 -8.41 -10.31
CA ASN A 79 -3.36 -8.24 -11.21
C ASN A 79 -4.65 -8.63 -10.51
N ASN A 80 -5.72 -7.90 -10.82
CA ASN A 80 -7.03 -8.16 -10.27
C ASN A 80 -7.02 -8.07 -8.73
N VAL A 81 -6.80 -6.84 -8.22
CA VAL A 81 -6.66 -6.53 -6.79
C VAL A 81 -7.85 -5.70 -6.34
N ASP A 82 -8.49 -6.13 -5.28
CA ASP A 82 -9.59 -5.40 -4.63
C ASP A 82 -9.22 -5.08 -3.17
N ILE A 83 -9.24 -3.79 -2.82
CA ILE A 83 -8.90 -3.29 -1.48
C ILE A 83 -10.05 -2.40 -1.00
N TYR A 84 -10.70 -2.77 0.09
CA TYR A 84 -11.88 -2.05 0.57
C TYR A 84 -12.03 -2.05 2.10
N GLY A 85 -12.75 -1.07 2.61
CA GLY A 85 -13.10 -1.01 4.03
C GLY A 85 -11.90 -0.98 4.97
N ILE A 86 -10.74 -0.52 4.49
CA ILE A 86 -9.54 -0.43 5.31
C ILE A 86 -9.56 0.84 6.13
N LYS A 87 -9.38 0.70 7.44
CA LYS A 87 -9.11 1.83 8.31
C LYS A 87 -7.67 1.76 8.80
N MET A 88 -6.89 2.82 8.57
CA MET A 88 -5.48 2.80 8.98
C MET A 88 -4.98 4.10 9.58
N ARG A 89 -4.01 3.96 10.50
CA ARG A 89 -3.16 5.05 10.95
C ARG A 89 -1.72 4.54 11.00
N VAL A 90 -0.89 5.06 10.09
CA VAL A 90 0.45 4.54 9.81
C VAL A 90 1.46 5.68 9.67
N TYR A 91 2.74 5.37 9.79
CA TYR A 91 3.79 6.40 9.85
C TYR A 91 4.39 6.75 8.50
N ILE A 92 4.27 5.87 7.52
CA ILE A 92 4.77 6.06 6.16
C ILE A 92 3.56 5.99 5.20
N ASP A 93 3.69 5.36 4.02
CA ASP A 93 2.65 5.30 3.01
C ASP A 93 1.51 4.34 3.38
N GLY A 94 0.31 4.68 2.95
CA GLY A 94 -0.87 3.85 3.12
C GLY A 94 -0.91 2.69 2.12
N ILE A 95 -1.47 2.91 0.92
CA ILE A 95 -1.64 1.89 -0.11
C ILE A 95 -0.79 2.23 -1.33
N SER A 96 0.07 1.31 -1.74
CA SER A 96 1.04 1.55 -2.81
C SER A 96 0.99 0.46 -3.89
N PRO A 97 0.13 0.62 -4.92
CA PRO A 97 0.18 -0.19 -6.13
C PRO A 97 1.42 0.15 -6.95
N ASP A 98 2.22 -0.85 -7.32
CA ASP A 98 3.41 -0.73 -8.14
C ASP A 98 3.33 -1.70 -9.32
N ASN A 99 3.48 -1.21 -10.56
CA ASN A 99 3.42 -2.05 -11.77
C ASN A 99 2.18 -2.98 -11.83
N SER A 100 1.10 -2.61 -11.17
CA SER A 100 -0.07 -3.47 -10.97
C SER A 100 -1.22 -3.05 -11.89
N LYS A 101 -2.14 -3.98 -12.16
CA LYS A 101 -3.22 -3.80 -13.12
C LYS A 101 -4.55 -4.28 -12.56
N ASN A 102 -5.65 -3.72 -13.07
CA ASN A 102 -7.01 -4.08 -12.65
C ASN A 102 -7.16 -3.97 -11.12
N VAL A 103 -6.90 -2.76 -10.60
CA VAL A 103 -6.92 -2.49 -9.15
C VAL A 103 -8.14 -1.67 -8.78
N ARG A 104 -8.81 -2.06 -7.71
CA ARG A 104 -9.87 -1.28 -7.06
C ARG A 104 -9.44 -0.96 -5.64
N ILE A 105 -9.62 0.30 -5.22
CA ILE A 105 -9.37 0.77 -3.85
C ILE A 105 -10.56 1.64 -3.46
N HIS A 106 -11.33 1.21 -2.46
CA HIS A 106 -12.54 1.93 -2.11
C HIS A 106 -12.97 1.78 -0.64
N ASP A 107 -13.87 2.65 -0.21
CA ASP A 107 -14.41 2.65 1.16
C ASP A 107 -13.32 2.63 2.25
N CYS A 108 -12.19 3.32 2.00
CA CYS A 108 -11.05 3.33 2.91
C CYS A 108 -10.94 4.65 3.69
N GLU A 109 -10.55 4.56 4.95
CA GLU A 109 -10.19 5.71 5.78
C GLU A 109 -8.75 5.59 6.24
N MET A 110 -7.91 6.57 5.91
CA MET A 110 -6.48 6.52 6.22
C MET A 110 -5.93 7.82 6.78
N GLU A 111 -5.07 7.69 7.80
CA GLU A 111 -4.21 8.74 8.32
C GLU A 111 -2.76 8.28 8.19
N THR A 112 -1.97 8.99 7.38
CA THR A 112 -0.60 8.60 7.03
C THR A 112 0.42 9.65 7.41
N GLY A 113 1.58 9.22 7.80
CA GLY A 113 2.71 10.10 8.12
C GLY A 113 3.49 10.55 6.90
N ASP A 114 3.39 9.81 5.80
CA ASP A 114 3.89 10.17 4.49
C ASP A 114 2.69 10.14 3.51
N ASP A 115 2.76 9.52 2.36
CA ASP A 115 1.71 9.59 1.35
C ASP A 115 0.52 8.64 1.64
N GLY A 116 -0.68 9.00 1.18
CA GLY A 116 -1.89 8.19 1.33
C GLY A 116 -1.94 7.01 0.36
N ILE A 117 -2.35 7.25 -0.88
CA ILE A 117 -2.31 6.27 -1.97
C ILE A 117 -1.23 6.68 -2.97
N VAL A 118 -0.32 5.75 -3.27
CA VAL A 118 0.87 6.05 -4.08
C VAL A 118 0.98 5.10 -5.27
N PHE A 119 0.66 5.60 -6.44
CA PHE A 119 0.82 4.86 -7.69
C PHE A 119 2.29 4.85 -8.11
N LYS A 120 2.85 3.68 -8.29
CA LYS A 120 4.27 3.49 -8.65
C LYS A 120 4.41 2.66 -9.93
N SER A 121 5.46 2.95 -10.68
CA SER A 121 5.89 2.12 -11.79
C SER A 121 7.41 2.02 -11.73
N SER A 122 7.89 1.09 -10.88
CA SER A 122 9.28 0.96 -10.48
C SER A 122 10.00 -0.21 -11.17
N TYR A 123 11.32 -0.28 -10.95
CA TYR A 123 12.13 -1.43 -11.37
C TYR A 123 12.10 -2.61 -10.36
N THR A 124 11.19 -2.59 -9.39
CA THR A 124 11.17 -3.61 -8.32
C THR A 124 11.02 -5.04 -8.82
N LEU A 125 10.50 -5.21 -10.04
CA LEU A 125 10.35 -6.51 -10.70
C LEU A 125 11.50 -6.86 -11.67
N ASN A 126 12.58 -6.06 -11.69
CA ASN A 126 13.67 -6.16 -12.65
C ASN A 126 13.23 -6.01 -14.12
N ARG A 127 12.09 -5.37 -14.34
CA ARG A 127 11.57 -5.01 -15.65
C ARG A 127 10.78 -3.72 -15.55
N LEU A 128 10.62 -3.04 -16.67
CA LEU A 128 9.64 -1.96 -16.81
C LEU A 128 8.26 -2.59 -17.03
N ASP A 129 7.30 -2.12 -16.27
CA ASP A 129 5.90 -2.45 -16.47
C ASP A 129 5.04 -1.22 -16.17
N ILE A 130 3.84 -1.18 -16.68
CA ILE A 130 2.91 -0.08 -16.52
C ILE A 130 1.98 -0.33 -15.33
N CYS A 131 1.67 0.72 -14.58
CA CYS A 131 0.63 0.71 -13.56
C CYS A 131 -0.66 1.22 -14.19
N LYS A 132 -1.71 0.36 -14.33
CA LYS A 132 -2.88 0.73 -15.14
C LYS A 132 -4.20 0.07 -14.71
N ASP A 133 -5.30 0.57 -15.29
CA ASP A 133 -6.65 0.10 -15.00
C ASP A 133 -6.95 0.15 -13.49
N ILE A 134 -6.74 1.32 -12.89
CA ILE A 134 -6.93 1.51 -11.44
C ILE A 134 -8.12 2.43 -11.19
N HIS A 135 -9.01 2.02 -10.31
CA HIS A 135 -10.13 2.84 -9.86
C HIS A 135 -10.07 3.02 -8.34
N VAL A 136 -10.08 4.29 -7.90
CA VAL A 136 -10.10 4.68 -6.48
C VAL A 136 -11.31 5.55 -6.22
N TRP A 137 -12.14 5.18 -5.23
CA TRP A 137 -13.34 5.96 -4.90
C TRP A 137 -13.75 5.80 -3.42
N ASP A 138 -14.64 6.68 -2.96
CA ASP A 138 -15.19 6.68 -1.60
C ASP A 138 -14.11 6.55 -0.50
N CYS A 139 -12.99 7.23 -0.67
CA CYS A 139 -11.91 7.21 0.30
C CYS A 139 -11.75 8.52 1.05
N LYS A 140 -11.47 8.43 2.35
CA LYS A 140 -11.13 9.56 3.20
C LYS A 140 -9.65 9.49 3.57
N ILE A 141 -8.89 10.50 3.17
CA ILE A 141 -7.43 10.51 3.29
C ILE A 141 -6.96 11.74 4.03
N LYS A 142 -6.26 11.51 5.13
CA LYS A 142 -5.49 12.51 5.85
C LYS A 142 -4.02 12.12 5.79
N SER A 143 -3.21 12.94 5.14
CA SER A 143 -1.79 12.69 4.94
C SER A 143 -0.96 13.89 5.40
N ARG A 144 0.25 13.64 5.90
CA ARG A 144 1.21 14.72 6.18
C ARG A 144 1.96 15.18 4.92
N CYS A 145 1.93 14.39 3.86
CA CYS A 145 2.57 14.71 2.57
C CYS A 145 1.52 14.79 1.47
N SER A 146 1.27 13.73 0.73
CA SER A 146 0.31 13.75 -0.37
C SER A 146 -0.81 12.76 -0.11
N ALA A 147 -2.07 13.20 -0.24
CA ALA A 147 -3.20 12.25 -0.16
C ALA A 147 -3.13 11.23 -1.29
N LEU A 148 -2.82 11.70 -2.50
CA LEU A 148 -2.67 10.92 -3.72
C LEU A 148 -1.37 11.33 -4.43
N LYS A 149 -0.59 10.36 -4.88
CA LYS A 149 0.71 10.63 -5.50
C LYS A 149 1.01 9.66 -6.64
N PHE A 150 1.60 10.20 -7.71
CA PHE A 150 2.19 9.42 -8.80
C PHE A 150 3.71 9.48 -8.69
N GLY A 151 4.31 8.35 -8.34
CA GLY A 151 5.77 8.27 -8.16
C GLY A 151 6.18 8.16 -6.67
N THR A 152 7.40 8.45 -6.36
CA THR A 152 8.53 8.97 -7.16
C THR A 152 8.90 8.12 -8.38
N GLU A 153 8.76 6.80 -8.27
CA GLU A 153 9.11 5.88 -9.36
C GLU A 153 8.03 5.88 -10.44
N THR A 154 8.38 6.36 -11.64
CA THR A 154 7.48 6.51 -12.79
C THR A 154 8.05 5.88 -14.06
N ASN A 155 8.90 4.88 -13.92
CA ASN A 155 9.75 4.37 -15.00
C ASN A 155 8.97 3.71 -16.15
N GLY A 156 7.91 2.95 -15.85
CA GLY A 156 7.07 2.28 -16.85
C GLY A 156 5.83 3.08 -17.27
N GLY A 157 5.46 4.08 -16.47
CA GLY A 157 4.31 4.95 -16.73
C GLY A 157 2.99 4.50 -16.13
N PHE A 158 1.95 5.28 -16.40
CA PHE A 158 0.59 5.10 -15.87
C PHE A 158 -0.43 5.23 -16.99
N GLU A 159 -1.49 4.45 -16.94
CA GLU A 159 -2.57 4.44 -17.92
C GLU A 159 -3.91 4.10 -17.24
N ASP A 160 -4.99 4.73 -17.68
CA ASP A 160 -6.35 4.43 -17.24
C ASP A 160 -6.54 4.40 -15.72
N ILE A 161 -6.21 5.52 -15.05
CA ILE A 161 -6.41 5.68 -13.62
C ILE A 161 -7.55 6.65 -13.37
N LEU A 162 -8.64 6.16 -12.77
CA LEU A 162 -9.79 6.93 -12.37
C LEU A 162 -9.78 7.14 -10.85
N ILE A 163 -9.96 8.37 -10.42
CA ILE A 163 -10.02 8.74 -9.01
C ILE A 163 -11.23 9.65 -8.83
N GLU A 164 -12.17 9.26 -7.98
CA GLU A 164 -13.39 10.02 -7.73
C GLU A 164 -13.86 9.89 -6.28
N ASP A 165 -14.71 10.78 -5.82
CA ASP A 165 -15.32 10.79 -4.49
C ASP A 165 -14.30 10.66 -3.33
N ILE A 166 -13.22 11.45 -3.41
CA ILE A 166 -12.14 11.47 -2.40
C ILE A 166 -12.31 12.65 -1.46
N HIS A 167 -12.40 12.37 -0.17
CA HIS A 167 -12.38 13.38 0.88
C HIS A 167 -10.95 13.54 1.44
N ILE A 168 -10.33 14.69 1.21
CA ILE A 168 -9.00 15.02 1.73
C ILE A 168 -9.14 15.98 2.92
N CYS A 169 -8.49 15.66 4.06
CA CYS A 169 -8.53 16.46 5.29
C CYS A 169 -7.14 16.89 5.77
#